data_85986dede75114ad1d347bb58ba59bae
#
_entry.id   85986dede75114ad1d347bb58ba59bae
#
_cell.length_a   1.000
_cell.length_b   1.000
_cell.length_c   1.000
_cell.angle_alpha   90.00
_cell.angle_beta   90.00
_cell.angle_gamma   90.00
#
_symmetry.space_group_name_H-M   'P 1'
#
loop_
_entity.id
_entity.type
_entity.pdbx_description
1 polymer ?
#
loop_
_entity_poly.entity_id
_entity_poly.type
_entity_poly.pdbx_seq_one_letter_code
_entity_poly.pdbx_strand_id
1 'polypeptide(L)'
;MSQPESQPESQSRDWTFSGIYALVLLTLVSTLNYFDRSVLSLMLPLIKHDFKVSDTTLGVVTGLIAIYAILGVPVAWLAERWSRRNIVAIGLAFWSLMTALTGMVGNVWQLGLTRFAMAMGESAGLAPSQSILSDLFSKRARPVVLSIITTASSIALLVYSPIAGWVAGHYGWRVVFLIAGAPGVVLALVMLVTIKEPRRHVDGQPVRTAPLGEALGFLSGSKAFLWCLLGTSVMGVYLYGVSAWDATFLVRVRHFTVPQVGAIFQPLRGGLSAIGIVLGGVLASRLELLDARWRCWIPGLACLLMAPFQFIYLFSDSAPVWISSYAVAALFSIMHQGPIYAVYVSVAPARSRAVAVSVALLGATVVGQFGGPILIGWLNDEMHARFGEAAIRYSMLVVMACSALGGLCYLVAARYVRADTARAAEV
;
A
#
# COMPACT_ATOMS: atom_id res chain seq x y z
N MET A 1 55.64 -9.51 -5.92
CA MET A 1 54.20 -9.72 -6.10
C MET A 1 53.47 -8.58 -5.37
N SER A 2 53.22 -7.50 -6.08
CA SER A 2 52.50 -6.32 -5.56
C SER A 2 51.00 -6.62 -5.58
N GLN A 3 50.34 -6.54 -4.41
CA GLN A 3 48.89 -6.59 -4.31
C GLN A 3 48.30 -5.41 -5.09
N PRO A 4 47.21 -5.60 -5.86
CA PRO A 4 46.56 -4.46 -6.48
C PRO A 4 45.88 -3.65 -5.38
N GLU A 5 46.28 -2.36 -5.27
CA GLU A 5 45.62 -1.35 -4.45
C GLU A 5 44.15 -1.32 -4.81
N SER A 6 43.28 -1.62 -3.84
CA SER A 6 41.85 -1.39 -3.91
C SER A 6 41.62 0.13 -4.05
N GLN A 7 41.30 0.56 -5.27
CA GLN A 7 40.85 1.94 -5.50
C GLN A 7 39.67 2.25 -4.57
N PRO A 8 39.69 3.37 -3.82
CA PRO A 8 38.54 3.76 -3.02
C PRO A 8 37.38 4.06 -3.97
N GLU A 9 36.34 3.20 -3.92
CA GLU A 9 35.08 3.45 -4.60
C GLU A 9 34.60 4.84 -4.24
N SER A 10 34.39 5.69 -5.24
CA SER A 10 34.13 7.10 -5.14
C SER A 10 32.85 7.37 -4.32
N GLN A 11 32.99 7.73 -3.06
CA GLN A 11 31.91 8.14 -2.15
C GLN A 11 31.18 9.43 -2.59
N SER A 12 31.65 10.10 -3.66
CA SER A 12 31.13 11.40 -4.10
C SER A 12 29.96 11.34 -5.10
N ARG A 13 29.45 10.16 -5.47
CA ARG A 13 28.42 10.02 -6.53
C ARG A 13 26.99 9.81 -6.03
N ASP A 14 26.77 9.54 -4.73
CA ASP A 14 25.46 9.11 -4.24
C ASP A 14 24.37 10.19 -4.21
N TRP A 15 24.75 11.44 -3.93
CA TRP A 15 23.80 12.56 -3.77
C TRP A 15 24.04 13.66 -4.80
N THR A 16 24.09 13.28 -6.08
CA THR A 16 24.18 14.26 -7.16
C THR A 16 22.87 15.05 -7.30
N PHE A 17 22.94 16.28 -7.79
CA PHE A 17 21.76 17.09 -8.04
C PHE A 17 20.71 16.34 -8.89
N SER A 18 21.15 15.66 -9.97
CA SER A 18 20.26 14.88 -10.83
C SER A 18 19.62 13.68 -10.10
N GLY A 19 20.35 13.01 -9.20
CA GLY A 19 19.83 11.91 -8.38
C GLY A 19 18.79 12.40 -7.39
N ILE A 20 19.08 13.48 -6.64
CA ILE A 20 18.14 14.09 -5.69
C ILE A 20 16.90 14.61 -6.41
N TYR A 21 17.06 15.28 -7.56
CA TYR A 21 15.97 15.75 -8.39
C TYR A 21 15.04 14.59 -8.82
N ALA A 22 15.61 13.50 -9.34
CA ALA A 22 14.85 12.32 -9.71
C ALA A 22 14.12 11.69 -8.51
N LEU A 23 14.79 11.61 -7.35
CA LEU A 23 14.20 11.11 -6.10
C LEU A 23 12.99 11.94 -5.68
N VAL A 24 13.12 13.26 -5.63
CA VAL A 24 12.02 14.17 -5.27
C VAL A 24 10.85 14.02 -6.24
N LEU A 25 11.12 14.04 -7.55
CA LEU A 25 10.10 13.96 -8.58
C LEU A 25 9.38 12.61 -8.55
N LEU A 26 10.09 11.48 -8.41
CA LEU A 26 9.48 10.16 -8.31
C LEU A 26 8.75 9.96 -6.96
N THR A 27 9.17 10.63 -5.89
CA THR A 27 8.43 10.66 -4.62
C THR A 27 7.11 11.42 -4.78
N LEU A 28 7.11 12.54 -5.51
CA LEU A 28 5.87 13.25 -5.84
C LEU A 28 4.93 12.40 -6.71
N VAL A 29 5.44 11.70 -7.72
CA VAL A 29 4.67 10.74 -8.53
C VAL A 29 4.02 9.67 -7.63
N SER A 30 4.79 9.09 -6.72
CA SER A 30 4.28 8.10 -5.77
C SER A 30 3.25 8.69 -4.81
N THR A 31 3.43 9.96 -4.39
CA THR A 31 2.48 10.65 -3.52
C THR A 31 1.14 10.85 -4.21
N LEU A 32 1.14 11.25 -5.48
CA LEU A 32 -0.09 11.35 -6.28
C LEU A 32 -0.78 9.99 -6.43
N ASN A 33 -0.03 8.92 -6.65
CA ASN A 33 -0.58 7.57 -6.73
C ASN A 33 -1.31 7.15 -5.44
N TYR A 34 -0.70 7.38 -4.26
CA TYR A 34 -1.36 7.08 -2.98
C TYR A 34 -2.54 8.01 -2.70
N PHE A 35 -2.45 9.28 -3.12
CA PHE A 35 -3.54 10.23 -2.98
C PHE A 35 -4.77 9.80 -3.79
N ASP A 36 -4.60 9.43 -5.06
CA ASP A 36 -5.69 9.00 -5.95
C ASP A 36 -6.48 7.81 -5.38
N ARG A 37 -5.82 6.93 -4.63
CA ARG A 37 -6.45 5.82 -3.93
C ARG A 37 -7.21 6.27 -2.69
N SER A 38 -6.63 7.16 -1.90
CA SER A 38 -7.21 7.62 -0.64
C SER A 38 -8.37 8.59 -0.85
N VAL A 39 -8.30 9.42 -1.89
CA VAL A 39 -9.32 10.44 -2.17
C VAL A 39 -10.68 9.82 -2.51
N LEU A 40 -10.71 8.70 -3.26
CA LEU A 40 -11.97 8.01 -3.55
C LEU A 40 -12.68 7.59 -2.26
N SER A 41 -11.93 6.96 -1.34
CA SER A 41 -12.47 6.52 -0.05
C SER A 41 -13.04 7.68 0.78
N LEU A 42 -12.39 8.83 0.76
CA LEU A 42 -12.86 10.04 1.43
C LEU A 42 -14.14 10.60 0.80
N MET A 43 -14.30 10.46 -0.51
CA MET A 43 -15.46 10.96 -1.27
C MET A 43 -16.63 9.99 -1.33
N LEU A 44 -16.49 8.72 -0.91
CA LEU A 44 -17.56 7.71 -1.01
C LEU A 44 -18.92 8.15 -0.43
N PRO A 45 -19.00 8.83 0.74
CA PRO A 45 -20.29 9.29 1.27
C PRO A 45 -21.00 10.25 0.32
N LEU A 46 -20.25 11.18 -0.30
CA LEU A 46 -20.79 12.16 -1.24
C LEU A 46 -21.20 11.52 -2.56
N ILE A 47 -20.40 10.58 -3.07
CA ILE A 47 -20.67 9.82 -4.30
C ILE A 47 -21.93 8.96 -4.11
N LYS A 48 -22.08 8.28 -2.96
CA LYS A 48 -23.28 7.51 -2.63
C LYS A 48 -24.54 8.38 -2.67
N HIS A 49 -24.48 9.54 -2.02
CA HIS A 49 -25.60 10.46 -1.96
C HIS A 49 -26.02 10.95 -3.36
N ASP A 50 -25.04 11.20 -4.23
CA ASP A 50 -25.25 11.74 -5.56
C ASP A 50 -25.81 10.68 -6.54
N PHE A 51 -25.21 9.48 -6.57
CA PHE A 51 -25.61 8.42 -7.50
C PHE A 51 -26.70 7.49 -6.95
N LYS A 52 -27.02 7.56 -5.65
CA LYS A 52 -28.02 6.72 -4.97
C LYS A 52 -27.81 5.22 -5.21
N VAL A 53 -26.58 4.77 -5.13
CA VAL A 53 -26.18 3.38 -5.36
C VAL A 53 -25.98 2.61 -4.06
N SER A 54 -25.96 1.27 -4.15
CA SER A 54 -25.71 0.38 -3.02
C SER A 54 -24.26 0.48 -2.52
N ASP A 55 -24.02 0.10 -1.28
CA ASP A 55 -22.67 0.02 -0.72
C ASP A 55 -21.86 -1.08 -1.39
N THR A 56 -22.48 -2.19 -1.79
CA THR A 56 -21.85 -3.24 -2.59
C THR A 56 -21.26 -2.67 -3.88
N THR A 57 -22.05 -1.86 -4.61
CA THR A 57 -21.59 -1.22 -5.86
C THR A 57 -20.37 -0.33 -5.61
N LEU A 58 -20.37 0.46 -4.55
CA LEU A 58 -19.22 1.31 -4.18
C LEU A 58 -18.02 0.48 -3.75
N GLY A 59 -18.25 -0.63 -3.05
CA GLY A 59 -17.20 -1.59 -2.68
C GLY A 59 -16.53 -2.20 -3.92
N VAL A 60 -17.31 -2.59 -4.93
CA VAL A 60 -16.79 -3.08 -6.22
C VAL A 60 -15.96 -2.00 -6.92
N VAL A 61 -16.48 -0.78 -7.06
CA VAL A 61 -15.76 0.33 -7.70
C VAL A 61 -14.43 0.62 -7.00
N THR A 62 -14.42 0.59 -5.68
CA THR A 62 -13.20 0.79 -4.89
C THR A 62 -12.22 -0.38 -5.04
N GLY A 63 -12.75 -1.60 -5.12
CA GLY A 63 -11.96 -2.82 -5.29
C GLY A 63 -11.30 -2.95 -6.68
N LEU A 64 -11.88 -2.35 -7.73
CA LEU A 64 -11.33 -2.40 -9.10
C LEU A 64 -9.87 -1.94 -9.19
N ILE A 65 -9.42 -1.10 -8.27
CA ILE A 65 -8.04 -0.65 -8.23
C ILE A 65 -7.04 -1.81 -8.06
N ALA A 66 -7.47 -2.96 -7.50
CA ALA A 66 -6.61 -4.15 -7.35
C ALA A 66 -6.03 -4.67 -8.69
N ILE A 67 -6.64 -4.31 -9.81
CA ILE A 67 -6.19 -4.67 -11.16
C ILE A 67 -4.77 -4.19 -11.45
N TYR A 68 -4.35 -3.06 -10.86
CA TYR A 68 -2.99 -2.56 -11.06
C TYR A 68 -1.91 -3.58 -10.66
N ALA A 69 -2.17 -4.41 -9.65
CA ALA A 69 -1.21 -5.42 -9.20
C ALA A 69 -1.05 -6.55 -10.24
N ILE A 70 -2.13 -6.94 -10.89
CA ILE A 70 -2.11 -7.95 -11.94
C ILE A 70 -1.41 -7.40 -13.19
N LEU A 71 -1.74 -6.17 -13.58
CA LEU A 71 -1.14 -5.51 -14.74
C LEU A 71 0.30 -5.05 -14.50
N GLY A 72 0.72 -4.92 -13.24
CA GLY A 72 2.09 -4.54 -12.88
C GLY A 72 3.15 -5.49 -13.44
N VAL A 73 2.85 -6.78 -13.55
CA VAL A 73 3.79 -7.78 -14.07
C VAL A 73 4.11 -7.56 -15.56
N PRO A 74 3.13 -7.51 -16.48
CA PRO A 74 3.41 -7.22 -17.89
C PRO A 74 4.00 -5.83 -18.12
N VAL A 75 3.62 -4.84 -17.33
CA VAL A 75 4.18 -3.48 -17.43
C VAL A 75 5.63 -3.44 -16.96
N ALA A 76 5.99 -4.14 -15.89
CA ALA A 76 7.38 -4.28 -15.45
C ALA A 76 8.24 -4.95 -16.54
N TRP A 77 7.72 -6.01 -17.18
CA TRP A 77 8.39 -6.66 -18.32
C TRP A 77 8.58 -5.70 -19.52
N LEU A 78 7.58 -4.87 -19.81
CA LEU A 78 7.70 -3.84 -20.85
C LEU A 78 8.75 -2.79 -20.47
N ALA A 79 8.84 -2.42 -19.19
CA ALA A 79 9.81 -1.46 -18.67
C ALA A 79 11.26 -1.96 -18.75
N GLU A 80 11.48 -3.28 -18.78
CA GLU A 80 12.79 -3.85 -19.04
C GLU A 80 13.26 -3.68 -20.49
N ARG A 81 12.35 -3.51 -21.44
CA ARG A 81 12.61 -3.41 -22.88
C ARG A 81 12.54 -1.99 -23.43
N TRP A 82 11.72 -1.17 -22.83
CA TRP A 82 11.53 0.22 -23.19
C TRP A 82 12.18 1.17 -22.18
N SER A 83 12.10 2.49 -22.47
CA SER A 83 12.49 3.54 -21.52
C SER A 83 11.56 3.55 -20.32
N ARG A 84 12.10 3.24 -19.11
CA ARG A 84 11.37 3.26 -17.84
C ARG A 84 10.79 4.63 -17.57
N ARG A 85 11.55 5.69 -17.87
CA ARG A 85 11.10 7.09 -17.80
C ARG A 85 9.82 7.29 -18.61
N ASN A 86 9.80 6.87 -19.87
CA ASN A 86 8.64 7.06 -20.73
C ASN A 86 7.43 6.26 -20.22
N ILE A 87 7.64 5.04 -19.76
CA ILE A 87 6.57 4.20 -19.20
C ILE A 87 5.94 4.87 -17.98
N VAL A 88 6.76 5.34 -17.02
CA VAL A 88 6.25 6.06 -15.84
C VAL A 88 5.53 7.33 -16.23
N ALA A 89 6.09 8.13 -17.14
CA ALA A 89 5.49 9.40 -17.53
C ALA A 89 4.17 9.22 -18.32
N ILE A 90 4.11 8.26 -19.26
CA ILE A 90 2.88 7.95 -20.00
C ILE A 90 1.82 7.38 -19.04
N GLY A 91 2.21 6.44 -18.16
CA GLY A 91 1.33 5.92 -17.14
C GLY A 91 0.78 7.03 -16.24
N LEU A 92 1.66 7.91 -15.74
CA LEU A 92 1.28 9.08 -14.92
C LEU A 92 0.30 9.99 -15.63
N ALA A 93 0.58 10.38 -16.87
CA ALA A 93 -0.33 11.21 -17.65
C ALA A 93 -1.70 10.54 -17.84
N PHE A 94 -1.69 9.23 -18.16
CA PHE A 94 -2.90 8.46 -18.39
C PHE A 94 -3.74 8.33 -17.12
N TRP A 95 -3.15 7.86 -15.97
CA TRP A 95 -3.96 7.72 -14.76
C TRP A 95 -4.43 9.07 -14.22
N SER A 96 -3.62 10.13 -14.34
CA SER A 96 -4.00 11.49 -13.93
C SER A 96 -5.15 12.04 -14.76
N LEU A 97 -5.15 11.77 -16.08
CA LEU A 97 -6.28 12.09 -16.95
C LEU A 97 -7.54 11.32 -16.52
N MET A 98 -7.44 10.03 -16.20
CA MET A 98 -8.56 9.22 -15.70
C MET A 98 -9.07 9.73 -14.35
N THR A 99 -8.17 10.19 -13.47
CA THR A 99 -8.53 10.85 -12.22
C THR A 99 -9.31 12.13 -12.48
N ALA A 100 -8.86 13.00 -13.37
CA ALA A 100 -9.59 14.21 -13.74
C ALA A 100 -10.96 13.89 -14.36
N LEU A 101 -11.03 12.92 -15.28
CA LEU A 101 -12.28 12.46 -15.89
C LEU A 101 -13.27 11.90 -14.88
N THR A 102 -12.81 11.38 -13.74
CA THR A 102 -13.69 10.98 -12.63
C THR A 102 -14.52 12.13 -12.09
N GLY A 103 -14.02 13.37 -12.14
CA GLY A 103 -14.79 14.56 -11.78
C GLY A 103 -15.92 14.90 -12.77
N MET A 104 -15.94 14.29 -13.95
CA MET A 104 -16.92 14.55 -15.01
C MET A 104 -17.96 13.44 -15.19
N VAL A 105 -17.87 12.33 -14.43
CA VAL A 105 -18.76 11.19 -14.59
C VAL A 105 -20.19 11.51 -14.15
N GLY A 106 -21.17 11.03 -14.91
CA GLY A 106 -22.59 11.20 -14.66
C GLY A 106 -23.25 10.00 -13.97
N ASN A 107 -22.57 8.86 -13.89
CA ASN A 107 -23.12 7.64 -13.27
C ASN A 107 -22.00 6.72 -12.75
N VAL A 108 -22.41 5.71 -11.97
CA VAL A 108 -21.49 4.79 -11.30
C VAL A 108 -20.72 3.87 -12.26
N TRP A 109 -21.25 3.57 -13.43
CA TRP A 109 -20.57 2.75 -14.43
C TRP A 109 -19.40 3.50 -15.06
N GLN A 110 -19.59 4.77 -15.37
CA GLN A 110 -18.50 5.65 -15.81
C GLN A 110 -17.45 5.82 -14.71
N LEU A 111 -17.89 5.94 -13.44
CA LEU A 111 -16.97 5.96 -12.30
C LEU A 111 -16.14 4.67 -12.24
N GLY A 112 -16.78 3.50 -12.35
CA GLY A 112 -16.09 2.22 -12.39
C GLY A 112 -15.09 2.13 -13.54
N LEU A 113 -15.47 2.58 -14.74
CA LEU A 113 -14.59 2.57 -15.92
C LEU A 113 -13.37 3.47 -15.73
N THR A 114 -13.56 4.69 -15.21
CA THR A 114 -12.43 5.60 -14.93
C THR A 114 -11.51 5.04 -13.85
N ARG A 115 -12.02 4.36 -12.81
CA ARG A 115 -11.22 3.69 -11.78
C ARG A 115 -10.43 2.50 -12.32
N PHE A 116 -11.06 1.70 -13.18
CA PHE A 116 -10.39 0.59 -13.87
C PHE A 116 -9.25 1.10 -14.76
N ALA A 117 -9.53 2.09 -15.61
CA ALA A 117 -8.53 2.68 -16.49
C ALA A 117 -7.41 3.37 -15.71
N MET A 118 -7.73 4.08 -14.61
CA MET A 118 -6.74 4.65 -13.70
C MET A 118 -5.79 3.57 -13.16
N ALA A 119 -6.32 2.43 -12.69
CA ALA A 119 -5.52 1.31 -12.18
C ALA A 119 -4.56 0.74 -13.24
N MET A 120 -4.96 0.71 -14.51
CA MET A 120 -4.07 0.32 -15.62
C MET A 120 -2.87 1.28 -15.71
N GLY A 121 -3.09 2.58 -15.66
CA GLY A 121 -2.02 3.58 -15.68
C GLY A 121 -1.10 3.49 -14.47
N GLU A 122 -1.67 3.31 -13.27
CA GLU A 122 -0.92 3.18 -12.01
C GLU A 122 0.04 2.00 -11.98
N SER A 123 -0.25 0.93 -12.74
CA SER A 123 0.64 -0.23 -12.84
C SER A 123 2.03 0.13 -13.38
N ALA A 124 2.16 1.24 -14.10
CA ALA A 124 3.41 1.78 -14.62
C ALA A 124 4.23 2.59 -13.60
N GLY A 125 3.67 2.87 -12.41
CA GLY A 125 4.27 3.82 -11.47
C GLY A 125 5.41 3.23 -10.63
N LEU A 126 5.12 2.23 -9.80
CA LEU A 126 5.99 1.85 -8.68
C LEU A 126 7.26 1.13 -9.10
N ALA A 127 7.15 0.01 -9.81
CA ALA A 127 8.30 -0.84 -10.12
C ALA A 127 9.34 -0.14 -11.03
N PRO A 128 8.95 0.53 -12.15
CA PRO A 128 9.91 1.27 -12.95
C PRO A 128 10.54 2.45 -12.21
N SER A 129 9.80 3.14 -11.32
CA SER A 129 10.36 4.24 -10.50
C SER A 129 11.43 3.77 -9.54
N GLN A 130 11.19 2.66 -8.85
CA GLN A 130 12.20 2.05 -7.97
C GLN A 130 13.42 1.57 -8.75
N SER A 131 13.24 1.03 -9.95
CA SER A 131 14.31 0.62 -10.84
C SER A 131 15.18 1.82 -11.27
N ILE A 132 14.57 2.96 -11.67
CA ILE A 132 15.30 4.20 -12.00
C ILE A 132 16.15 4.65 -10.82
N LEU A 133 15.57 4.71 -9.61
CA LEU A 133 16.28 5.12 -8.40
C LEU A 133 17.42 4.16 -8.05
N SER A 134 17.22 2.86 -8.23
CA SER A 134 18.26 1.86 -7.97
C SER A 134 19.48 2.01 -8.88
N ASP A 135 19.29 2.54 -10.10
CA ASP A 135 20.41 2.79 -11.03
C ASP A 135 21.09 4.15 -10.77
N LEU A 136 20.39 5.11 -10.18
CA LEU A 136 20.95 6.44 -9.86
C LEU A 136 21.75 6.47 -8.56
N PHE A 137 21.52 5.52 -7.65
CA PHE A 137 22.14 5.51 -6.33
C PHE A 137 22.94 4.22 -6.10
N SER A 138 24.04 4.33 -5.33
CA SER A 138 24.87 3.17 -4.97
C SER A 138 24.12 2.16 -4.10
N LYS A 139 24.61 0.93 -4.04
CA LYS A 139 24.05 -0.13 -3.17
C LYS A 139 23.92 0.31 -1.72
N ARG A 140 24.81 1.19 -1.23
CA ARG A 140 24.81 1.73 0.14
C ARG A 140 23.67 2.74 0.37
N ALA A 141 23.38 3.60 -0.61
CA ALA A 141 22.36 4.64 -0.51
C ALA A 141 20.94 4.12 -0.82
N ARG A 142 20.79 3.04 -1.60
CA ARG A 142 19.49 2.47 -2.03
C ARG A 142 18.48 2.27 -0.90
N PRO A 143 18.83 1.72 0.29
CA PRO A 143 17.85 1.57 1.37
C PRO A 143 17.24 2.90 1.83
N VAL A 144 18.07 3.94 1.94
CA VAL A 144 17.60 5.28 2.34
C VAL A 144 16.69 5.87 1.26
N VAL A 145 17.10 5.78 -0.01
CA VAL A 145 16.33 6.27 -1.16
C VAL A 145 14.97 5.57 -1.26
N LEU A 146 14.93 4.25 -1.12
CA LEU A 146 13.68 3.49 -1.12
C LEU A 146 12.80 3.79 0.11
N SER A 147 13.40 4.09 1.25
CA SER A 147 12.65 4.55 2.43
C SER A 147 12.01 5.91 2.18
N ILE A 148 12.70 6.84 1.51
CA ILE A 148 12.14 8.16 1.17
C ILE A 148 10.93 8.02 0.24
N ILE A 149 11.02 7.22 -0.82
CA ILE A 149 9.88 7.04 -1.74
C ILE A 149 8.67 6.40 -1.04
N THR A 150 8.88 5.56 -0.02
CA THR A 150 7.78 4.95 0.74
C THR A 150 7.07 5.92 1.67
N THR A 151 7.67 7.09 2.01
CA THR A 151 6.98 8.14 2.77
C THR A 151 5.85 8.80 1.99
N ALA A 152 5.79 8.59 0.68
CA ALA A 152 4.76 9.12 -0.21
C ALA A 152 3.33 8.85 0.29
N SER A 153 3.06 7.66 0.86
CA SER A 153 1.74 7.31 1.42
C SER A 153 1.36 8.19 2.62
N SER A 154 2.32 8.48 3.50
CA SER A 154 2.09 9.36 4.65
C SER A 154 1.90 10.81 4.21
N ILE A 155 2.68 11.28 3.24
CA ILE A 155 2.53 12.64 2.66
C ILE A 155 1.15 12.78 2.03
N ALA A 156 0.66 11.77 1.32
CA ALA A 156 -0.67 11.78 0.73
C ALA A 156 -1.77 11.98 1.79
N LEU A 157 -1.71 11.28 2.91
CA LEU A 157 -2.69 11.39 3.98
C LEU A 157 -2.53 12.67 4.80
N LEU A 158 -1.29 13.11 5.08
CA LEU A 158 -1.01 14.28 5.91
C LEU A 158 -1.30 15.60 5.20
N VAL A 159 -0.99 15.70 3.91
CA VAL A 159 -1.03 16.96 3.16
C VAL A 159 -2.22 17.04 2.22
N TYR A 160 -2.43 16.01 1.41
CA TYR A 160 -3.44 16.07 0.36
C TYR A 160 -4.85 15.79 0.86
N SER A 161 -5.04 14.93 1.89
CA SER A 161 -6.39 14.63 2.39
C SER A 161 -7.07 15.83 3.03
N PRO A 162 -6.40 16.69 3.83
CA PRO A 162 -6.99 17.95 4.31
C PRO A 162 -7.45 18.88 3.18
N ILE A 163 -6.61 19.02 2.13
CA ILE A 163 -6.92 19.84 0.95
C ILE A 163 -8.14 19.27 0.23
N ALA A 164 -8.16 17.95 -0.01
CA ALA A 164 -9.28 17.29 -0.67
C ALA A 164 -10.58 17.42 0.13
N GLY A 165 -10.52 17.28 1.45
CA GLY A 165 -11.67 17.47 2.33
C GLY A 165 -12.20 18.91 2.27
N TRP A 166 -11.32 19.90 2.33
CA TRP A 166 -11.68 21.30 2.23
C TRP A 166 -12.33 21.64 0.86
N VAL A 167 -11.72 21.20 -0.25
CA VAL A 167 -12.28 21.38 -1.59
C VAL A 167 -13.64 20.71 -1.71
N ALA A 168 -13.79 19.48 -1.21
CA ALA A 168 -15.07 18.76 -1.23
C ALA A 168 -16.19 19.50 -0.49
N GLY A 169 -15.86 20.12 0.64
CA GLY A 169 -16.83 20.88 1.43
C GLY A 169 -17.32 22.18 0.78
N HIS A 170 -16.51 22.80 -0.08
CA HIS A 170 -16.84 24.08 -0.72
C HIS A 170 -17.30 23.95 -2.18
N TYR A 171 -16.73 22.99 -2.92
CA TYR A 171 -16.93 22.88 -4.37
C TYR A 171 -17.48 21.50 -4.79
N GLY A 172 -17.67 20.58 -3.83
CA GLY A 172 -18.14 19.23 -4.11
C GLY A 172 -17.06 18.25 -4.56
N TRP A 173 -17.41 16.96 -4.52
CA TRP A 173 -16.45 15.88 -4.77
C TRP A 173 -15.89 15.84 -6.21
N ARG A 174 -16.67 16.31 -7.21
CA ARG A 174 -16.23 16.34 -8.61
C ARG A 174 -15.01 17.23 -8.83
N VAL A 175 -15.02 18.41 -8.20
CA VAL A 175 -13.92 19.37 -8.30
C VAL A 175 -12.65 18.82 -7.66
N VAL A 176 -12.76 18.01 -6.61
CA VAL A 176 -11.61 17.34 -6.00
C VAL A 176 -10.87 16.48 -7.03
N PHE A 177 -11.58 15.67 -7.81
CA PHE A 177 -10.96 14.81 -8.83
C PHE A 177 -10.39 15.61 -10.02
N LEU A 178 -11.05 16.68 -10.44
CA LEU A 178 -10.52 17.57 -11.48
C LEU A 178 -9.19 18.19 -11.05
N ILE A 179 -9.12 18.71 -9.82
CA ILE A 179 -7.90 19.31 -9.27
C ILE A 179 -6.83 18.24 -9.02
N ALA A 180 -7.21 17.05 -8.57
CA ALA A 180 -6.29 15.96 -8.28
C ALA A 180 -5.54 15.46 -9.53
N GLY A 181 -6.23 15.39 -10.66
CA GLY A 181 -5.63 14.90 -11.91
C GLY A 181 -4.70 15.92 -12.58
N ALA A 182 -4.95 17.22 -12.45
CA ALA A 182 -4.18 18.24 -13.16
C ALA A 182 -2.67 18.24 -12.84
N PRO A 183 -2.20 18.17 -11.57
CA PRO A 183 -0.78 18.16 -11.24
C PRO A 183 -0.02 16.96 -11.83
N GLY A 184 -0.66 15.80 -11.94
CA GLY A 184 0.00 14.62 -12.48
C GLY A 184 0.29 14.72 -13.97
N VAL A 185 -0.59 15.34 -14.75
CA VAL A 185 -0.33 15.62 -16.19
C VAL A 185 0.87 16.56 -16.34
N VAL A 186 0.92 17.64 -15.54
CA VAL A 186 2.04 18.57 -15.53
C VAL A 186 3.34 17.86 -15.13
N LEU A 187 3.29 17.05 -14.08
CA LEU A 187 4.44 16.30 -13.57
C LEU A 187 4.95 15.27 -14.60
N ALA A 188 4.05 14.64 -15.36
CA ALA A 188 4.42 13.75 -16.46
C ALA A 188 5.20 14.48 -17.57
N LEU A 189 4.75 15.66 -17.96
CA LEU A 189 5.46 16.49 -18.93
C LEU A 189 6.83 16.94 -18.42
N VAL A 190 6.89 17.39 -17.15
CA VAL A 190 8.15 17.74 -16.49
C VAL A 190 9.10 16.55 -16.49
N MET A 191 8.62 15.36 -16.14
CA MET A 191 9.42 14.14 -16.12
C MET A 191 9.99 13.80 -17.52
N LEU A 192 9.18 13.90 -18.56
CA LEU A 192 9.62 13.62 -19.94
C LEU A 192 10.72 14.57 -20.42
N VAL A 193 10.67 15.83 -20.00
CA VAL A 193 11.63 16.85 -20.43
C VAL A 193 12.91 16.84 -19.58
N THR A 194 12.79 16.61 -18.27
CA THR A 194 13.90 16.87 -17.32
C THR A 194 14.64 15.61 -16.87
N ILE A 195 13.99 14.46 -16.76
CA ILE A 195 14.67 13.21 -16.38
C ILE A 195 15.29 12.57 -17.63
N LYS A 196 16.60 12.35 -17.57
CA LYS A 196 17.30 11.50 -18.55
C LYS A 196 17.17 10.04 -18.13
N GLU A 197 16.88 9.14 -19.07
CA GLU A 197 16.88 7.70 -18.81
C GLU A 197 18.26 7.28 -18.27
N PRO A 198 18.35 6.75 -17.05
CA PRO A 198 19.63 6.29 -16.52
C PRO A 198 20.15 5.12 -17.36
N ARG A 199 21.46 5.10 -17.63
CA ARG A 199 22.09 3.93 -18.23
C ARG A 199 21.87 2.76 -17.27
N ARG A 200 21.38 1.65 -17.80
CA ARG A 200 21.21 0.43 -17.01
C ARG A 200 22.59 -0.01 -16.53
N HIS A 201 22.80 -0.01 -15.22
CA HIS A 201 23.99 -0.65 -14.67
C HIS A 201 23.76 -2.15 -14.76
N VAL A 202 24.37 -2.75 -15.76
CA VAL A 202 24.55 -4.21 -15.81
C VAL A 202 25.74 -4.51 -14.90
N ASP A 203 25.50 -4.40 -13.58
CA ASP A 203 26.43 -4.94 -12.58
C ASP A 203 26.41 -6.45 -12.74
N GLY A 204 27.48 -6.96 -13.35
CA GLY A 204 27.89 -8.35 -13.43
C GLY A 204 26.80 -9.41 -13.33
N GLN A 205 26.79 -10.33 -14.24
CA GLN A 205 25.94 -11.50 -14.42
C GLN A 205 24.50 -11.39 -13.84
N PRO A 206 23.46 -11.50 -14.66
CA PRO A 206 22.08 -11.55 -14.14
C PRO A 206 22.06 -12.62 -13.06
N VAL A 207 21.67 -12.25 -11.85
CA VAL A 207 21.33 -13.25 -10.83
C VAL A 207 20.32 -14.16 -11.51
N ARG A 208 20.74 -15.36 -11.88
CA ARG A 208 19.85 -16.34 -12.53
C ARG A 208 18.72 -16.56 -11.56
N THR A 209 17.60 -15.90 -11.78
CA THR A 209 16.36 -16.13 -11.02
C THR A 209 15.98 -17.59 -11.27
N ALA A 210 15.58 -18.27 -10.21
CA ALA A 210 15.07 -19.63 -10.36
C ALA A 210 13.83 -19.60 -11.30
N PRO A 211 13.63 -20.62 -12.14
CA PRO A 211 12.40 -20.75 -12.89
C PRO A 211 11.20 -20.64 -11.95
N LEU A 212 10.14 -19.97 -12.40
CA LEU A 212 8.97 -19.68 -11.55
C LEU A 212 8.40 -20.95 -10.90
N GLY A 213 8.33 -22.07 -11.65
CA GLY A 213 7.87 -23.36 -11.14
C GLY A 213 8.74 -23.92 -10.01
N GLU A 214 10.05 -23.80 -10.11
CA GLU A 214 11.00 -24.23 -9.08
C GLU A 214 10.86 -23.36 -7.82
N ALA A 215 10.80 -22.04 -7.99
CA ALA A 215 10.60 -21.12 -6.88
C ALA A 215 9.26 -21.39 -6.14
N LEU A 216 8.16 -21.54 -6.88
CA LEU A 216 6.85 -21.86 -6.30
C LEU A 216 6.84 -23.25 -5.66
N GLY A 217 7.49 -24.25 -6.26
CA GLY A 217 7.64 -25.59 -5.67
C GLY A 217 8.38 -25.55 -4.34
N PHE A 218 9.48 -24.78 -4.22
CA PHE A 218 10.17 -24.61 -2.96
C PHE A 218 9.31 -23.89 -1.91
N LEU A 219 8.66 -22.79 -2.29
CA LEU A 219 7.83 -21.97 -1.40
C LEU A 219 6.59 -22.72 -0.90
N SER A 220 5.97 -23.54 -1.73
CA SER A 220 4.82 -24.38 -1.32
C SER A 220 5.17 -25.41 -0.25
N GLY A 221 6.43 -25.82 -0.15
CA GLY A 221 6.95 -26.67 0.90
C GLY A 221 7.33 -25.94 2.21
N SER A 222 7.33 -24.59 2.21
CA SER A 222 7.63 -23.78 3.41
C SER A 222 6.36 -23.45 4.18
N LYS A 223 6.19 -24.07 5.34
CA LYS A 223 5.03 -23.81 6.22
C LYS A 223 5.02 -22.38 6.74
N ALA A 224 6.18 -21.82 7.08
CA ALA A 224 6.29 -20.42 7.50
C ALA A 224 5.86 -19.47 6.40
N PHE A 225 6.28 -19.70 5.15
CA PHE A 225 5.85 -18.92 3.99
C PHE A 225 4.32 -18.96 3.81
N LEU A 226 3.73 -20.16 3.82
CA LEU A 226 2.29 -20.34 3.59
C LEU A 226 1.45 -19.68 4.68
N TRP A 227 1.82 -19.84 5.96
CA TRP A 227 1.13 -19.17 7.07
C TRP A 227 1.29 -17.65 7.03
N CYS A 228 2.47 -17.14 6.69
CA CYS A 228 2.67 -15.71 6.48
C CYS A 228 1.85 -15.20 5.29
N LEU A 229 1.80 -15.93 4.17
CA LEU A 229 1.02 -15.57 2.99
C LEU A 229 -0.48 -15.50 3.32
N LEU A 230 -1.01 -16.51 4.00
CA LEU A 230 -2.39 -16.51 4.48
C LEU A 230 -2.66 -15.31 5.41
N GLY A 231 -1.78 -15.12 6.40
CA GLY A 231 -1.87 -13.98 7.33
C GLY A 231 -1.86 -12.63 6.62
N THR A 232 -0.96 -12.44 5.65
CA THR A 232 -0.88 -11.20 4.88
C THR A 232 -2.10 -10.99 3.99
N SER A 233 -2.63 -12.04 3.39
CA SER A 233 -3.83 -11.96 2.55
C SER A 233 -5.07 -11.60 3.38
N VAL A 234 -5.25 -12.24 4.53
CA VAL A 234 -6.35 -11.95 5.47
C VAL A 234 -6.21 -10.56 6.08
N MET A 235 -4.98 -10.18 6.46
CA MET A 235 -4.69 -8.83 6.94
C MET A 235 -4.92 -7.77 5.86
N GLY A 236 -4.73 -8.12 4.58
CA GLY A 236 -5.08 -7.28 3.44
C GLY A 236 -6.57 -6.95 3.39
N VAL A 237 -7.46 -7.92 3.66
CA VAL A 237 -8.92 -7.69 3.73
C VAL A 237 -9.24 -6.62 4.78
N TYR A 238 -8.63 -6.72 5.96
CA TYR A 238 -8.74 -5.69 7.00
C TYR A 238 -8.23 -4.33 6.51
N LEU A 239 -6.97 -4.29 6.05
CA LEU A 239 -6.29 -3.04 5.74
C LEU A 239 -7.01 -2.24 4.66
N TYR A 240 -7.32 -2.88 3.55
CA TYR A 240 -7.97 -2.23 2.40
C TYR A 240 -9.47 -2.02 2.61
N GLY A 241 -10.15 -2.95 3.29
CA GLY A 241 -11.56 -2.80 3.65
C GLY A 241 -11.79 -1.60 4.57
N VAL A 242 -11.06 -1.53 5.67
CA VAL A 242 -11.15 -0.40 6.61
C VAL A 242 -10.69 0.89 5.93
N SER A 243 -9.62 0.87 5.13
CA SER A 243 -9.15 2.05 4.41
C SER A 243 -10.22 2.62 3.47
N ALA A 244 -11.02 1.78 2.84
CA ALA A 244 -12.08 2.20 1.94
C ALA A 244 -13.29 2.80 2.68
N TRP A 245 -13.67 2.23 3.83
CA TRP A 245 -14.94 2.55 4.48
C TRP A 245 -14.83 3.40 5.76
N ASP A 246 -13.63 3.63 6.28
CA ASP A 246 -13.39 4.36 7.52
C ASP A 246 -13.96 5.81 7.47
N ALA A 247 -13.72 6.52 6.37
CA ALA A 247 -14.31 7.86 6.17
C ALA A 247 -15.85 7.81 6.16
N THR A 248 -16.42 6.79 5.50
CA THR A 248 -17.87 6.59 5.47
C THR A 248 -18.44 6.29 6.85
N PHE A 249 -17.74 5.48 7.66
CA PHE A 249 -18.13 5.23 9.06
C PHE A 249 -18.13 6.52 9.90
N LEU A 250 -17.07 7.32 9.79
CA LEU A 250 -16.97 8.59 10.52
C LEU A 250 -18.08 9.58 10.11
N VAL A 251 -18.47 9.61 8.84
CA VAL A 251 -19.53 10.47 8.35
C VAL A 251 -20.91 9.95 8.78
N ARG A 252 -21.21 8.66 8.55
CA ARG A 252 -22.56 8.10 8.80
C ARG A 252 -22.87 7.90 10.27
N VAL A 253 -21.90 7.44 11.06
CA VAL A 253 -22.11 6.99 12.43
C VAL A 253 -21.64 8.00 13.47
N ARG A 254 -20.55 8.70 13.17
CA ARG A 254 -19.95 9.71 14.07
C ARG A 254 -20.37 11.13 13.69
N HIS A 255 -21.10 11.30 12.58
CA HIS A 255 -21.64 12.57 12.10
C HIS A 255 -20.61 13.66 11.83
N PHE A 256 -19.37 13.26 11.51
CA PHE A 256 -18.35 14.19 11.03
C PHE A 256 -18.60 14.58 9.58
N THR A 257 -18.22 15.80 9.23
CA THR A 257 -18.23 16.22 7.82
C THR A 257 -17.01 15.68 7.08
N VAL A 258 -17.11 15.53 5.76
CA VAL A 258 -15.97 15.10 4.93
C VAL A 258 -14.72 15.99 5.11
N PRO A 259 -14.85 17.34 5.19
CA PRO A 259 -13.72 18.20 5.55
C PRO A 259 -13.06 17.86 6.89
N GLN A 260 -13.85 17.59 7.93
CA GLN A 260 -13.33 17.21 9.26
C GLN A 260 -12.60 15.87 9.21
N VAL A 261 -13.15 14.88 8.50
CA VAL A 261 -12.48 13.58 8.32
C VAL A 261 -11.16 13.75 7.59
N GLY A 262 -11.13 14.53 6.50
CA GLY A 262 -9.92 14.82 5.75
C GLY A 262 -8.87 15.59 6.54
N ALA A 263 -9.29 16.55 7.37
CA ALA A 263 -8.38 17.43 8.12
C ALA A 263 -7.83 16.80 9.41
N ILE A 264 -8.57 15.89 10.05
CA ILE A 264 -8.24 15.38 11.39
C ILE A 264 -7.86 13.90 11.33
N PHE A 265 -8.77 13.05 10.83
CA PHE A 265 -8.63 11.60 10.98
C PHE A 265 -7.67 10.97 9.98
N GLN A 266 -7.66 11.44 8.73
CA GLN A 266 -6.72 10.94 7.73
C GLN A 266 -5.25 11.26 8.08
N PRO A 267 -4.89 12.51 8.47
CA PRO A 267 -3.55 12.81 8.94
C PRO A 267 -3.16 12.05 10.21
N LEU A 268 -4.07 11.92 11.17
CA LEU A 268 -3.84 11.16 12.41
C LEU A 268 -3.50 9.70 12.09
N ARG A 269 -4.30 9.08 11.21
CA ARG A 269 -4.04 7.70 10.75
C ARG A 269 -2.70 7.59 10.01
N GLY A 270 -2.44 8.48 9.06
CA GLY A 270 -1.21 8.47 8.26
C GLY A 270 0.05 8.62 9.11
N GLY A 271 0.04 9.58 10.05
CA GLY A 271 1.17 9.82 10.96
C GLY A 271 1.42 8.66 11.92
N LEU A 272 0.38 8.14 12.57
CA LEU A 272 0.51 7.04 13.52
C LEU A 272 0.88 5.72 12.84
N SER A 273 0.34 5.45 11.65
CA SER A 273 0.75 4.29 10.86
C SER A 273 2.22 4.34 10.46
N ALA A 274 2.74 5.52 10.08
CA ALA A 274 4.16 5.69 9.76
C ALA A 274 5.04 5.40 10.99
N ILE A 275 4.65 5.88 12.18
CA ILE A 275 5.34 5.55 13.43
C ILE A 275 5.28 4.05 13.69
N GLY A 276 4.11 3.41 13.48
CA GLY A 276 3.91 1.97 13.65
C GLY A 276 4.85 1.12 12.79
N ILE A 277 5.03 1.47 11.51
CA ILE A 277 5.98 0.78 10.61
C ILE A 277 7.40 0.80 11.18
N VAL A 278 7.87 1.99 11.61
CA VAL A 278 9.22 2.17 12.17
C VAL A 278 9.37 1.37 13.45
N LEU A 279 8.40 1.48 14.37
CA LEU A 279 8.43 0.74 15.63
C LEU A 279 8.45 -0.78 15.40
N GLY A 280 7.61 -1.28 14.48
CA GLY A 280 7.58 -2.70 14.13
C GLY A 280 8.91 -3.21 13.60
N GLY A 281 9.53 -2.45 12.69
CA GLY A 281 10.84 -2.76 12.14
C GLY A 281 11.95 -2.75 13.19
N VAL A 282 12.02 -1.71 14.04
CA VAL A 282 13.03 -1.57 15.09
C VAL A 282 12.88 -2.65 16.17
N LEU A 283 11.66 -2.91 16.62
CA LEU A 283 11.40 -3.96 17.62
C LEU A 283 11.78 -5.33 17.07
N ALA A 284 11.36 -5.64 15.84
CA ALA A 284 11.68 -6.91 15.22
C ALA A 284 13.19 -7.11 15.05
N SER A 285 13.91 -6.10 14.55
CA SER A 285 15.36 -6.18 14.33
C SER A 285 16.16 -6.33 15.62
N ARG A 286 15.71 -5.71 16.72
CA ARG A 286 16.39 -5.85 18.03
C ARG A 286 16.09 -7.21 18.68
N LEU A 287 14.84 -7.63 18.69
CA LEU A 287 14.42 -8.85 19.36
C LEU A 287 14.76 -10.12 18.57
N GLU A 288 14.93 -10.00 17.25
CA GLU A 288 15.44 -11.08 16.39
C GLU A 288 16.82 -11.57 16.83
N LEU A 289 17.66 -10.68 17.40
CA LEU A 289 18.97 -11.07 17.95
C LEU A 289 18.84 -12.09 19.09
N LEU A 290 17.70 -12.10 19.80
CA LEU A 290 17.40 -13.08 20.85
C LEU A 290 16.80 -14.36 20.25
N ASP A 291 15.86 -14.22 19.31
CA ASP A 291 15.18 -15.33 18.65
C ASP A 291 14.58 -14.89 17.32
N ALA A 292 14.89 -15.61 16.22
CA ALA A 292 14.33 -15.37 14.89
C ALA A 292 12.79 -15.39 14.84
N ARG A 293 12.12 -16.01 15.79
CA ARG A 293 10.65 -16.06 15.91
C ARG A 293 10.04 -14.69 16.17
N TRP A 294 10.78 -13.72 16.70
CA TRP A 294 10.29 -12.37 16.94
C TRP A 294 9.88 -11.65 15.66
N ARG A 295 10.41 -12.03 14.50
CA ARG A 295 9.94 -11.53 13.19
C ARG A 295 8.46 -11.87 12.94
N CYS A 296 7.93 -12.91 13.55
CA CYS A 296 6.51 -13.32 13.46
C CYS A 296 5.72 -12.94 14.72
N TRP A 297 6.32 -13.01 15.92
CA TRP A 297 5.62 -12.70 17.18
C TRP A 297 5.21 -11.23 17.26
N ILE A 298 6.08 -10.29 16.87
CA ILE A 298 5.72 -8.85 16.88
C ILE A 298 4.53 -8.56 16.00
N PRO A 299 4.51 -8.95 14.70
CA PRO A 299 3.32 -8.82 13.86
C PRO A 299 2.07 -9.47 14.45
N GLY A 300 2.21 -10.70 14.94
CA GLY A 300 1.11 -11.45 15.53
C GLY A 300 0.51 -10.74 16.74
N LEU A 301 1.35 -10.33 17.69
CA LEU A 301 0.93 -9.60 18.88
C LEU A 301 0.35 -8.22 18.55
N ALA A 302 0.95 -7.47 17.62
CA ALA A 302 0.45 -6.16 17.20
C ALA A 302 -0.97 -6.27 16.64
N CYS A 303 -1.24 -7.27 15.77
CA CYS A 303 -2.56 -7.51 15.21
C CYS A 303 -3.59 -7.92 16.28
N LEU A 304 -3.20 -8.76 17.26
CA LEU A 304 -4.10 -9.16 18.34
C LEU A 304 -4.37 -8.01 19.31
N LEU A 305 -3.33 -7.24 19.69
CA LEU A 305 -3.48 -6.08 20.57
C LEU A 305 -4.33 -4.97 19.93
N MET A 306 -4.35 -4.88 18.62
CA MET A 306 -5.19 -3.91 17.89
C MET A 306 -6.68 -4.21 18.04
N ALA A 307 -7.09 -5.48 18.12
CA ALA A 307 -8.49 -5.90 18.08
C ALA A 307 -9.40 -5.24 19.15
N PRO A 308 -9.03 -5.17 20.45
CA PRO A 308 -9.87 -4.50 21.45
C PRO A 308 -10.03 -3.00 21.17
N PHE A 309 -9.01 -2.33 20.67
CA PHE A 309 -9.11 -0.91 20.33
C PHE A 309 -10.01 -0.66 19.11
N GLN A 310 -10.01 -1.59 18.14
CA GLN A 310 -10.94 -1.55 17.01
C GLN A 310 -12.38 -1.71 17.47
N PHE A 311 -12.65 -2.63 18.39
CA PHE A 311 -13.98 -2.81 18.98
C PHE A 311 -14.44 -1.54 19.71
N ILE A 312 -13.59 -0.95 20.55
CA ILE A 312 -13.89 0.30 21.28
C ILE A 312 -14.13 1.46 20.29
N TYR A 313 -13.34 1.57 19.23
CA TYR A 313 -13.53 2.56 18.17
C TYR A 313 -14.92 2.50 17.54
N LEU A 314 -15.42 1.31 17.27
CA LEU A 314 -16.72 1.12 16.63
C LEU A 314 -17.89 1.37 17.58
N PHE A 315 -17.80 0.95 18.85
CA PHE A 315 -18.95 0.84 19.74
C PHE A 315 -18.98 1.83 20.93
N SER A 316 -17.86 2.45 21.31
CA SER A 316 -17.85 3.43 22.40
C SER A 316 -18.56 4.72 21.98
N ASP A 317 -19.41 5.26 22.85
CA ASP A 317 -20.07 6.54 22.65
C ASP A 317 -19.25 7.74 23.17
N SER A 318 -18.27 7.48 24.04
CA SER A 318 -17.39 8.52 24.57
C SER A 318 -16.35 8.95 23.52
N ALA A 319 -16.42 10.21 23.08
CA ALA A 319 -15.50 10.73 22.05
C ALA A 319 -14.02 10.60 22.42
N PRO A 320 -13.56 10.96 23.62
CA PRO A 320 -12.13 10.75 23.99
C PRO A 320 -11.71 9.28 23.92
N VAL A 321 -12.61 8.35 24.31
CA VAL A 321 -12.30 6.91 24.35
C VAL A 321 -12.20 6.33 22.96
N TRP A 322 -13.15 6.59 22.06
CA TRP A 322 -13.07 6.04 20.71
C TRP A 322 -11.98 6.72 19.85
N ILE A 323 -11.71 8.03 20.05
CA ILE A 323 -10.63 8.73 19.32
C ILE A 323 -9.25 8.19 19.74
N SER A 324 -9.02 7.99 21.05
CA SER A 324 -7.78 7.39 21.54
C SER A 324 -7.61 5.94 21.05
N SER A 325 -8.72 5.18 21.02
CA SER A 325 -8.71 3.81 20.48
C SER A 325 -8.43 3.77 18.98
N TYR A 326 -9.01 4.70 18.21
CA TYR A 326 -8.67 4.87 16.79
C TYR A 326 -7.18 5.16 16.59
N ALA A 327 -6.61 6.06 17.40
CA ALA A 327 -5.19 6.40 17.33
C ALA A 327 -4.29 5.19 17.63
N VAL A 328 -4.60 4.43 18.68
CA VAL A 328 -3.85 3.21 19.02
C VAL A 328 -4.01 2.14 17.93
N ALA A 329 -5.21 1.93 17.41
CA ALA A 329 -5.43 0.99 16.30
C ALA A 329 -4.66 1.40 15.03
N ALA A 330 -4.60 2.70 14.72
CA ALA A 330 -3.82 3.22 13.60
C ALA A 330 -2.31 2.93 13.76
N LEU A 331 -1.77 3.07 14.97
CA LEU A 331 -0.37 2.76 15.28
C LEU A 331 -0.03 1.29 14.98
N PHE A 332 -0.89 0.36 15.40
CA PHE A 332 -0.65 -1.08 15.21
C PHE A 332 -0.97 -1.56 13.79
N SER A 333 -1.79 -0.82 13.02
CA SER A 333 -2.38 -1.29 11.76
C SER A 333 -1.38 -1.78 10.71
N ILE A 334 -0.21 -1.15 10.58
CA ILE A 334 0.82 -1.48 9.59
C ILE A 334 2.14 -1.95 10.24
N MET A 335 2.19 -2.08 11.56
CA MET A 335 3.39 -2.49 12.31
C MET A 335 3.92 -3.86 11.88
N HIS A 336 3.06 -4.72 11.35
CA HIS A 336 3.39 -6.06 10.88
C HIS A 336 4.20 -6.09 9.58
N GLN A 337 4.13 -5.04 8.75
CA GLN A 337 4.56 -5.08 7.35
C GLN A 337 6.05 -5.35 7.19
N GLY A 338 6.91 -4.55 7.83
CA GLY A 338 8.37 -4.71 7.73
C GLY A 338 8.88 -6.09 8.19
N PRO A 339 8.53 -6.52 9.41
CA PRO A 339 8.96 -7.83 9.92
C PRO A 339 8.51 -9.01 9.05
N ILE A 340 7.28 -9.02 8.54
CA ILE A 340 6.78 -10.10 7.68
C ILE A 340 7.49 -10.12 6.33
N TYR A 341 7.82 -8.96 5.75
CA TYR A 341 8.66 -8.93 4.54
C TYR A 341 10.05 -9.55 4.79
N ALA A 342 10.65 -9.30 5.95
CA ALA A 342 11.90 -9.93 6.33
C ALA A 342 11.77 -11.47 6.44
N VAL A 343 10.62 -11.98 6.90
CA VAL A 343 10.35 -13.44 6.90
C VAL A 343 10.32 -13.97 5.47
N TYR A 344 9.57 -13.34 4.54
CA TYR A 344 9.51 -13.81 3.14
C TYR A 344 10.89 -13.92 2.49
N VAL A 345 11.76 -12.95 2.77
CA VAL A 345 13.14 -12.96 2.26
C VAL A 345 13.99 -14.05 2.92
N SER A 346 13.78 -14.32 4.22
CA SER A 346 14.61 -15.28 4.98
C SER A 346 14.24 -16.73 4.72
N VAL A 347 12.97 -17.03 4.42
CA VAL A 347 12.50 -18.42 4.15
C VAL A 347 12.58 -18.81 2.68
N ALA A 348 13.10 -17.92 1.83
CA ALA A 348 13.28 -18.15 0.41
C ALA A 348 14.79 -18.23 0.03
N PRO A 349 15.21 -19.19 -0.78
CA PRO A 349 16.56 -19.22 -1.37
C PRO A 349 16.87 -17.91 -2.09
N ALA A 350 18.15 -17.53 -2.13
CA ALA A 350 18.59 -16.25 -2.71
C ALA A 350 18.02 -15.98 -4.11
N ARG A 351 17.91 -17.02 -4.95
CA ARG A 351 17.38 -16.96 -6.33
C ARG A 351 15.84 -16.79 -6.39
N SER A 352 15.12 -17.08 -5.31
CA SER A 352 13.65 -17.09 -5.25
C SER A 352 13.05 -15.96 -4.39
N ARG A 353 13.86 -15.12 -3.74
CA ARG A 353 13.41 -14.05 -2.82
C ARG A 353 12.45 -13.06 -3.48
N ALA A 354 12.75 -12.65 -4.72
CA ALA A 354 11.88 -11.74 -5.46
C ALA A 354 10.51 -12.37 -5.74
N VAL A 355 10.48 -13.66 -6.08
CA VAL A 355 9.22 -14.41 -6.29
C VAL A 355 8.44 -14.50 -5.00
N ALA A 356 9.08 -14.81 -3.87
CA ALA A 356 8.40 -14.91 -2.57
C ALA A 356 7.72 -13.60 -2.18
N VAL A 357 8.41 -12.47 -2.30
CA VAL A 357 7.84 -11.14 -2.01
C VAL A 357 6.72 -10.79 -3.00
N SER A 358 6.89 -11.09 -4.29
CA SER A 358 5.87 -10.80 -5.31
C SER A 358 4.58 -11.59 -5.08
N VAL A 359 4.68 -12.88 -4.73
CA VAL A 359 3.52 -13.72 -4.41
C VAL A 359 2.79 -13.20 -3.17
N ALA A 360 3.54 -12.79 -2.15
CA ALA A 360 2.96 -12.22 -0.93
C ALA A 360 2.22 -10.90 -1.19
N LEU A 361 2.83 -10.00 -1.98
CA LEU A 361 2.20 -8.74 -2.40
C LEU A 361 0.94 -8.97 -3.23
N LEU A 362 0.99 -9.92 -4.18
CA LEU A 362 -0.15 -10.27 -5.02
C LEU A 362 -1.30 -10.81 -4.17
N GLY A 363 -1.02 -11.72 -3.21
CA GLY A 363 -2.02 -12.25 -2.28
C GLY A 363 -2.67 -11.13 -1.46
N ALA A 364 -1.89 -10.26 -0.83
CA ALA A 364 -2.40 -9.14 -0.06
C ALA A 364 -3.24 -8.17 -0.90
N THR A 365 -2.82 -7.90 -2.14
CA THR A 365 -3.49 -6.93 -3.01
C THR A 365 -4.75 -7.52 -3.64
N VAL A 366 -4.68 -8.70 -4.26
CA VAL A 366 -5.83 -9.29 -4.95
C VAL A 366 -6.90 -9.70 -3.94
N VAL A 367 -6.54 -10.43 -2.89
CA VAL A 367 -7.50 -10.86 -1.87
C VAL A 367 -7.97 -9.68 -1.02
N GLY A 368 -7.05 -8.83 -0.58
CA GLY A 368 -7.35 -7.74 0.34
C GLY A 368 -8.03 -6.55 -0.34
N GLN A 369 -7.41 -6.00 -1.36
CA GLN A 369 -7.87 -4.73 -1.96
C GLN A 369 -9.14 -4.91 -2.80
N PHE A 370 -9.35 -6.09 -3.40
CA PHE A 370 -10.61 -6.41 -4.05
C PHE A 370 -11.65 -6.90 -3.03
N GLY A 371 -11.29 -7.90 -2.20
CA GLY A 371 -12.23 -8.54 -1.30
C GLY A 371 -12.69 -7.66 -0.13
N GLY A 372 -11.79 -6.90 0.50
CA GLY A 372 -12.10 -6.10 1.68
C GLY A 372 -13.20 -5.06 1.48
N PRO A 373 -13.08 -4.13 0.52
CA PRO A 373 -14.10 -3.14 0.24
C PRO A 373 -15.45 -3.74 -0.18
N ILE A 374 -15.44 -4.80 -0.99
CA ILE A 374 -16.66 -5.49 -1.44
C ILE A 374 -17.36 -6.16 -0.27
N LEU A 375 -16.61 -6.86 0.59
CA LEU A 375 -17.18 -7.55 1.75
C LEU A 375 -17.89 -6.57 2.70
N ILE A 376 -17.29 -5.43 3.01
CA ILE A 376 -17.94 -4.40 3.84
C ILE A 376 -19.17 -3.84 3.13
N GLY A 377 -19.09 -3.52 1.84
CA GLY A 377 -20.22 -2.99 1.08
C GLY A 377 -21.39 -3.96 1.04
N TRP A 378 -21.12 -5.24 0.77
CA TRP A 378 -22.14 -6.28 0.76
C TRP A 378 -22.77 -6.50 2.13
N LEU A 379 -21.98 -6.60 3.18
CA LEU A 379 -22.50 -6.73 4.54
C LEU A 379 -23.30 -5.50 4.97
N ASN A 380 -22.93 -4.28 4.56
CA ASN A 380 -23.71 -3.08 4.81
C ASN A 380 -25.12 -3.18 4.22
N ASP A 381 -25.21 -3.58 2.95
CA ASP A 381 -26.51 -3.71 2.26
C ASP A 381 -27.38 -4.80 2.91
N GLU A 382 -26.81 -5.99 3.19
CA GLU A 382 -27.53 -7.10 3.85
C GLU A 382 -28.03 -6.75 5.26
N MET A 383 -27.21 -6.00 6.02
CA MET A 383 -27.56 -5.64 7.40
C MET A 383 -28.39 -4.35 7.48
N HIS A 384 -28.56 -3.61 6.38
CA HIS A 384 -29.24 -2.31 6.37
C HIS A 384 -30.68 -2.40 6.88
N ALA A 385 -31.42 -3.43 6.48
CA ALA A 385 -32.80 -3.64 6.92
C ALA A 385 -32.96 -3.73 8.45
N ARG A 386 -31.92 -4.24 9.15
CA ARG A 386 -31.94 -4.45 10.60
C ARG A 386 -31.33 -3.30 11.38
N PHE A 387 -30.27 -2.69 10.88
CA PHE A 387 -29.44 -1.74 11.63
C PHE A 387 -29.39 -0.33 11.00
N GLY A 388 -30.03 -0.13 9.83
CA GLY A 388 -29.99 1.16 9.12
C GLY A 388 -28.55 1.59 8.81
N GLU A 389 -28.25 2.87 8.98
CA GLU A 389 -26.91 3.43 8.76
C GLU A 389 -25.83 2.87 9.72
N ALA A 390 -26.25 2.31 10.87
CA ALA A 390 -25.34 1.67 11.83
C ALA A 390 -24.85 0.29 11.35
N ALA A 391 -25.38 -0.28 10.26
CA ALA A 391 -24.94 -1.55 9.67
C ALA A 391 -23.41 -1.57 9.44
N ILE A 392 -22.82 -0.43 9.07
CA ILE A 392 -21.39 -0.28 8.84
C ILE A 392 -20.53 -0.60 10.09
N ARG A 393 -21.05 -0.46 11.31
CA ARG A 393 -20.34 -0.87 12.55
C ARG A 393 -20.09 -2.37 12.55
N TYR A 394 -21.08 -3.15 12.17
CA TYR A 394 -21.05 -4.60 12.22
C TYR A 394 -20.25 -5.18 11.04
N SER A 395 -20.41 -4.62 9.85
CA SER A 395 -19.63 -5.05 8.67
C SER A 395 -18.13 -4.74 8.86
N MET A 396 -17.79 -3.59 9.41
CA MET A 396 -16.41 -3.27 9.77
C MET A 396 -15.88 -4.19 10.88
N LEU A 397 -16.69 -4.56 11.87
CA LEU A 397 -16.29 -5.50 12.92
C LEU A 397 -15.89 -6.87 12.34
N VAL A 398 -16.68 -7.39 11.38
CA VAL A 398 -16.37 -8.65 10.68
C VAL A 398 -15.00 -8.57 9.99
N VAL A 399 -14.75 -7.49 9.28
CA VAL A 399 -13.46 -7.30 8.58
C VAL A 399 -12.33 -7.00 9.56
N MET A 400 -12.59 -6.31 10.66
CA MET A 400 -11.61 -6.10 11.73
C MET A 400 -11.21 -7.40 12.43
N ALA A 401 -12.12 -8.39 12.52
CA ALA A 401 -11.77 -9.72 13.01
C ALA A 401 -10.72 -10.42 12.12
N CYS A 402 -10.66 -10.09 10.84
CA CYS A 402 -9.61 -10.58 9.95
C CYS A 402 -8.20 -10.16 10.43
N SER A 403 -8.06 -9.00 11.09
CA SER A 403 -6.77 -8.59 11.64
C SER A 403 -6.28 -9.54 12.75
N ALA A 404 -7.16 -9.98 13.62
CA ALA A 404 -6.85 -10.97 14.66
C ALA A 404 -6.51 -12.34 14.06
N LEU A 405 -7.27 -12.79 13.04
CA LEU A 405 -6.98 -14.03 12.32
C LEU A 405 -5.63 -13.97 11.61
N GLY A 406 -5.30 -12.84 10.95
CA GLY A 406 -3.98 -12.61 10.37
C GLY A 406 -2.88 -12.67 11.40
N GLY A 407 -3.09 -12.08 12.59
CA GLY A 407 -2.19 -12.16 13.73
C GLY A 407 -1.95 -13.59 14.20
N LEU A 408 -3.00 -14.40 14.32
CA LEU A 408 -2.89 -15.82 14.65
C LEU A 408 -2.08 -16.60 13.61
N CYS A 409 -2.29 -16.33 12.32
CA CYS A 409 -1.48 -16.92 11.25
C CYS A 409 0.01 -16.62 11.42
N TYR A 410 0.38 -15.38 11.77
CA TYR A 410 1.77 -15.01 12.03
C TYR A 410 2.35 -15.73 13.27
N LEU A 411 1.56 -15.87 14.34
CA LEU A 411 1.98 -16.64 15.52
C LEU A 411 2.19 -18.13 15.20
N VAL A 412 1.37 -18.71 14.32
CA VAL A 412 1.58 -20.09 13.85
C VAL A 412 2.83 -20.18 12.98
N ALA A 413 3.06 -19.22 12.09
CA ALA A 413 4.27 -19.16 11.26
C ALA A 413 5.55 -19.15 12.09
N ALA A 414 5.54 -18.51 13.26
CA ALA A 414 6.68 -18.47 14.18
C ALA A 414 7.20 -19.86 14.58
N ARG A 415 6.33 -20.90 14.57
CA ARG A 415 6.73 -22.28 14.89
C ARG A 415 7.67 -22.87 13.84
N TYR A 416 7.56 -22.42 12.60
CA TYR A 416 8.24 -23.01 11.46
C TYR A 416 9.39 -22.15 10.92
N VAL A 417 9.44 -20.84 11.25
CA VAL A 417 10.38 -19.88 10.66
C VAL A 417 11.85 -20.28 10.79
N ARG A 418 12.27 -20.90 11.93
CA ARG A 418 13.64 -21.33 12.12
C ARG A 418 14.03 -22.47 11.18
N ALA A 419 13.17 -23.50 11.09
CA ALA A 419 13.42 -24.67 10.24
C ALA A 419 13.41 -24.28 8.74
N ASP A 420 12.44 -23.46 8.32
CA ASP A 420 12.32 -23.04 6.93
C ASP A 420 13.44 -22.07 6.52
N THR A 421 13.93 -21.22 7.44
CA THR A 421 15.12 -20.36 7.17
C THR A 421 16.39 -21.22 7.02
N ALA A 422 16.59 -22.24 7.87
CA ALA A 422 17.72 -23.16 7.72
C ALA A 422 17.65 -23.90 6.37
N ARG A 423 16.48 -24.45 6.01
CA ARG A 423 16.27 -25.11 4.72
C ARG A 423 16.55 -24.19 3.51
N ALA A 424 16.21 -22.91 3.61
CA ALA A 424 16.46 -21.94 2.54
C ALA A 424 17.95 -21.57 2.40
N ALA A 425 18.74 -21.74 3.43
CA ALA A 425 20.18 -21.49 3.43
C ALA A 425 21.00 -22.65 2.86
N GLU A 426 20.44 -23.87 2.80
CA GLU A 426 21.08 -25.07 2.25
C GLU A 426 21.03 -25.15 0.71
N VAL A 427 20.21 -24.29 0.06
CA VAL A 427 19.95 -24.23 -1.39
C VAL A 427 20.46 -22.91 -1.96
#